data_26a60bb5d1717eacec17e63b0864fc73
#
_entry.id   26a60bb5d1717eacec17e63b0864fc73
#
_cell.length_a   1.000
_cell.length_b   1.000
_cell.length_c   1.000
_cell.angle_alpha   90.00
_cell.angle_beta   90.00
_cell.angle_gamma   90.00
#
_symmetry.space_group_name_H-M   'P 1'
#
loop_
_entity.id
_entity.type
_entity.pdbx_description
1 polymer ?
#
loop_
_entity_poly.entity_id
_entity_poly.type
_entity_poly.pdbx_seq_one_letter_code
_entity_poly.pdbx_strand_id
1 'polypeptide(L)'
;LATIMNCIYVSEIFRSVGMSTNILTPFECGSFTKLFSKDRANKYFEKGQVVFFAGGTGHPYFSTDTGVVLRAIEVEAEVILLAKAIDGVYDDDPRTNPAAKKYDEVSIHEVIEKNLQVVDMTASILARDNKMPMWVFGLNEENSIVNTVKGNFSGTKVTV
;
A
#
# COMPACT_ATOMS: atom_id res chain seq x y z
N LEU A 1 16.60 1.22 4.15
CA LEU A 1 17.26 0.01 3.58
C LEU A 1 16.48 -1.28 3.88
N ALA A 2 15.86 -1.44 5.07
CA ALA A 2 15.11 -2.66 5.42
C ALA A 2 14.01 -3.00 4.42
N THR A 3 13.24 -2.01 3.94
CA THR A 3 12.20 -2.22 2.91
C THR A 3 12.80 -2.72 1.59
N ILE A 4 13.99 -2.30 1.23
CA ILE A 4 14.68 -2.77 0.02
C ILE A 4 15.07 -4.23 0.17
N MET A 5 15.63 -4.63 1.33
CA MET A 5 15.95 -6.03 1.63
C MET A 5 14.70 -6.92 1.56
N ASN A 6 13.59 -6.46 2.16
CA ASN A 6 12.33 -7.19 2.10
C ASN A 6 11.84 -7.37 0.65
N CYS A 7 11.91 -6.32 -0.17
CA CYS A 7 11.51 -6.38 -1.58
C CYS A 7 12.40 -7.33 -2.39
N ILE A 8 13.72 -7.34 -2.14
CA ILE A 8 14.64 -8.30 -2.79
C ILE A 8 14.23 -9.73 -2.45
N TYR A 9 14.02 -10.02 -1.16
CA TYR A 9 13.62 -11.35 -0.72
C TYR A 9 12.30 -11.81 -1.33
N VAL A 10 11.26 -10.99 -1.24
CA VAL A 10 9.92 -11.30 -1.80
C VAL A 10 9.97 -11.41 -3.32
N SER A 11 10.75 -10.57 -4.00
CA SER A 11 10.97 -10.63 -5.44
C SER A 11 11.56 -11.98 -5.87
N GLU A 12 12.54 -12.51 -5.15
CA GLU A 12 13.13 -13.83 -5.45
C GLU A 12 12.13 -14.97 -5.22
N ILE A 13 11.27 -14.89 -4.18
CA ILE A 13 10.19 -15.84 -3.98
C ILE A 13 9.22 -15.82 -5.18
N PHE A 14 8.83 -14.64 -5.65
CA PHE A 14 7.93 -14.51 -6.80
C PHE A 14 8.56 -15.10 -8.08
N ARG A 15 9.85 -14.85 -8.30
CA ARG A 15 10.60 -15.43 -9.42
C ARG A 15 10.69 -16.95 -9.34
N SER A 16 10.84 -17.52 -8.16
CA SER A 16 10.91 -18.97 -7.98
C SER A 16 9.62 -19.71 -8.37
N VAL A 17 8.48 -19.00 -8.40
CA VAL A 17 7.19 -19.53 -8.90
C VAL A 17 6.85 -19.05 -10.30
N GLY A 18 7.84 -18.51 -11.05
CA GLY A 18 7.71 -18.16 -12.47
C GLY A 18 7.20 -16.74 -12.75
N MET A 19 7.08 -15.88 -11.75
CA MET A 19 6.65 -14.48 -11.94
C MET A 19 7.84 -13.58 -12.28
N SER A 20 7.69 -12.74 -13.29
CA SER A 20 8.70 -11.72 -13.61
C SER A 20 8.54 -10.51 -12.69
N THR A 21 9.64 -10.07 -12.08
CA THR A 21 9.63 -8.99 -11.10
C THR A 21 10.70 -7.94 -11.38
N ASN A 22 10.45 -6.70 -10.96
CA ASN A 22 11.43 -5.62 -10.90
C ASN A 22 11.32 -4.86 -9.58
N ILE A 23 12.43 -4.28 -9.11
CA ILE A 23 12.48 -3.47 -7.89
C ILE A 23 12.94 -2.06 -8.27
N LEU A 24 12.11 -1.07 -7.93
CA LEU A 24 12.37 0.35 -8.16
C LEU A 24 12.56 1.09 -6.84
N THR A 25 13.60 1.91 -6.77
CA THR A 25 13.96 2.70 -5.60
C THR A 25 14.10 4.18 -5.95
N PRO A 26 13.82 5.10 -5.01
CA PRO A 26 13.95 6.54 -5.26
C PRO A 26 15.41 7.03 -5.34
N PHE A 27 16.37 6.18 -4.98
CA PHE A 27 17.82 6.42 -5.05
C PHE A 27 18.54 5.15 -5.51
N GLU A 28 19.77 5.30 -6.00
CA GLU A 28 20.57 4.15 -6.43
C GLU A 28 20.95 3.25 -5.25
N CYS A 29 20.70 1.96 -5.39
CA CYS A 29 20.98 0.96 -4.36
C CYS A 29 21.49 -0.35 -5.00
N GLY A 30 22.73 -0.33 -5.44
CA GLY A 30 23.40 -1.49 -6.00
C GLY A 30 22.75 -2.04 -7.28
N SER A 31 23.13 -3.27 -7.65
CA SER A 31 22.69 -3.93 -8.88
C SER A 31 21.32 -4.61 -8.79
N PHE A 32 20.77 -4.78 -7.58
CA PHE A 32 19.48 -5.46 -7.36
C PHE A 32 18.27 -4.59 -7.65
N THR A 33 18.45 -3.27 -7.66
CA THR A 33 17.35 -2.31 -7.85
C THR A 33 17.64 -1.40 -9.05
N LYS A 34 16.61 -0.72 -9.51
CA LYS A 34 16.73 0.32 -10.54
C LYS A 34 16.11 1.61 -10.01
N LEU A 35 16.64 2.74 -10.47
CA LEU A 35 16.10 4.04 -10.12
C LEU A 35 14.66 4.17 -10.63
N PHE A 36 13.77 4.64 -9.78
CA PHE A 36 12.37 4.85 -10.12
C PHE A 36 12.20 5.90 -11.23
N SER A 37 11.34 5.61 -12.17
CA SER A 37 10.66 6.59 -13.01
C SER A 37 9.30 6.01 -13.41
N LYS A 38 8.30 6.87 -13.61
CA LYS A 38 6.96 6.47 -14.07
C LYS A 38 7.03 5.65 -15.36
N ASP A 39 7.78 6.14 -16.35
CA ASP A 39 7.90 5.47 -17.65
C ASP A 39 8.51 4.08 -17.51
N ARG A 40 9.48 3.90 -16.60
CA ARG A 40 10.08 2.59 -16.34
C ARG A 40 9.09 1.64 -15.68
N ALA A 41 8.33 2.11 -14.70
CA ALA A 41 7.30 1.33 -14.04
C ALA A 41 6.24 0.87 -15.05
N ASN A 42 5.72 1.80 -15.87
CA ASN A 42 4.71 1.52 -16.87
C ASN A 42 5.18 0.50 -17.92
N LYS A 43 6.42 0.60 -18.40
CA LYS A 43 7.01 -0.41 -19.30
C LYS A 43 7.06 -1.82 -18.70
N TYR A 44 7.18 -1.94 -17.39
CA TYR A 44 7.11 -3.25 -16.72
C TYR A 44 5.68 -3.73 -16.58
N PHE A 45 4.74 -2.85 -16.26
CA PHE A 45 3.30 -3.19 -16.20
C PHE A 45 2.76 -3.65 -17.56
N GLU A 46 3.13 -2.95 -18.65
CA GLU A 46 2.77 -3.35 -20.02
C GLU A 46 3.24 -4.78 -20.38
N LYS A 47 4.31 -5.25 -19.75
CA LYS A 47 4.83 -6.62 -19.89
C LYS A 47 4.22 -7.63 -18.90
N GLY A 48 3.22 -7.22 -18.12
CA GLY A 48 2.60 -8.06 -17.09
C GLY A 48 3.53 -8.41 -15.94
N GLN A 49 4.53 -7.57 -15.66
CA GLN A 49 5.51 -7.82 -14.59
C GLN A 49 5.07 -7.20 -13.27
N VAL A 50 5.43 -7.84 -12.17
CA VAL A 50 5.26 -7.28 -10.82
C VAL A 50 6.38 -6.28 -10.54
N VAL A 51 6.02 -5.09 -10.07
CA VAL A 51 6.98 -4.04 -9.72
C VAL A 51 6.92 -3.77 -8.23
N PHE A 52 8.04 -3.96 -7.56
CA PHE A 52 8.22 -3.60 -6.16
C PHE A 52 8.77 -2.18 -6.06
N PHE A 53 8.10 -1.33 -5.29
CA PHE A 53 8.58 0.00 -4.94
C PHE A 53 9.16 -0.05 -3.52
N ALA A 54 10.44 0.19 -3.38
CA ALA A 54 11.16 0.09 -2.11
C ALA A 54 11.88 1.39 -1.78
N GLY A 55 12.15 1.64 -0.50
CA GLY A 55 12.86 2.84 -0.04
C GLY A 55 11.97 4.05 0.25
N GLY A 56 10.64 3.89 0.25
CA GLY A 56 9.68 4.95 0.55
C GLY A 56 9.75 6.11 -0.44
N THR A 57 9.69 7.35 0.06
CA THR A 57 9.86 8.57 -0.76
C THR A 57 11.33 8.85 -1.12
N GLY A 58 12.27 8.23 -0.43
CA GLY A 58 13.71 8.55 -0.52
C GLY A 58 14.13 9.74 0.34
N HIS A 59 13.22 10.36 1.05
CA HIS A 59 13.48 11.52 1.91
C HIS A 59 13.19 11.20 3.38
N PRO A 60 13.99 11.73 4.32
CA PRO A 60 13.69 11.64 5.75
C PRO A 60 12.38 12.37 6.08
N TYR A 61 11.81 12.08 7.25
CA TYR A 61 10.56 12.65 7.77
C TYR A 61 9.26 12.21 7.08
N PHE A 62 9.33 11.46 5.99
CA PHE A 62 8.15 10.85 5.37
C PHE A 62 8.06 9.36 5.72
N SER A 63 6.86 8.92 6.04
CA SER A 63 6.58 7.50 6.30
C SER A 63 6.55 6.67 5.02
N THR A 64 6.55 5.36 5.17
CA THR A 64 6.29 4.43 4.06
C THR A 64 4.86 4.53 3.54
N ASP A 65 3.89 4.90 4.39
CA ASP A 65 2.51 5.12 3.97
C ASP A 65 2.41 6.28 2.96
N THR A 66 3.10 7.41 3.24
CA THR A 66 3.22 8.52 2.27
C THR A 66 3.89 8.04 0.97
N GLY A 67 4.92 7.20 1.07
CA GLY A 67 5.60 6.62 -0.08
C GLY A 67 4.68 5.76 -0.95
N VAL A 68 3.82 4.95 -0.33
CA VAL A 68 2.83 4.11 -1.04
C VAL A 68 1.85 4.98 -1.82
N VAL A 69 1.24 5.98 -1.17
CA VAL A 69 0.27 6.86 -1.82
C VAL A 69 0.92 7.63 -2.96
N LEU A 70 2.12 8.18 -2.76
CA LEU A 70 2.86 8.87 -3.81
C LEU A 70 3.09 7.97 -5.03
N ARG A 71 3.59 6.75 -4.82
CA ARG A 71 3.86 5.82 -5.93
C ARG A 71 2.57 5.40 -6.65
N ALA A 72 1.49 5.14 -5.91
CA ALA A 72 0.20 4.80 -6.50
C ALA A 72 -0.31 5.91 -7.44
N ILE A 73 -0.21 7.17 -7.01
CA ILE A 73 -0.60 8.34 -7.82
C ILE A 73 0.29 8.45 -9.07
N GLU A 74 1.61 8.36 -8.91
CA GLU A 74 2.56 8.50 -10.02
C GLU A 74 2.39 7.45 -11.11
N VAL A 75 2.03 6.22 -10.73
CA VAL A 75 1.78 5.12 -11.69
C VAL A 75 0.32 4.99 -12.10
N GLU A 76 -0.55 5.92 -11.65
CA GLU A 76 -1.97 5.95 -11.98
C GLU A 76 -2.70 4.65 -11.56
N ALA A 77 -2.41 4.17 -10.36
CA ALA A 77 -3.10 3.00 -9.79
C ALA A 77 -4.58 3.32 -9.55
N GLU A 78 -5.44 2.34 -9.71
CA GLU A 78 -6.90 2.49 -9.50
C GLU A 78 -7.27 2.46 -8.01
N VAL A 79 -6.49 1.75 -7.19
CA VAL A 79 -6.74 1.57 -5.75
C VAL A 79 -5.46 1.18 -5.02
N ILE A 80 -5.36 1.53 -3.75
CA ILE A 80 -4.33 1.02 -2.84
C ILE A 80 -4.94 -0.06 -1.96
N LEU A 81 -4.36 -1.25 -1.94
CA LEU A 81 -4.74 -2.35 -1.05
C LEU A 81 -3.78 -2.37 0.14
N LEU A 82 -4.30 -2.04 1.34
CA LEU A 82 -3.53 -1.96 2.58
C LEU A 82 -3.75 -3.21 3.44
N ALA A 83 -2.80 -4.14 3.37
CA ALA A 83 -2.77 -5.31 4.25
C ALA A 83 -2.16 -4.90 5.60
N LYS A 84 -2.96 -4.82 6.65
CA LYS A 84 -2.58 -4.34 7.98
C LYS A 84 -2.73 -5.45 9.04
N ALA A 85 -2.14 -5.22 10.23
CA ALA A 85 -2.32 -6.13 11.36
C ALA A 85 -3.76 -6.10 11.92
N ILE A 86 -4.49 -4.98 11.72
CA ILE A 86 -5.91 -4.80 12.05
C ILE A 86 -6.69 -4.97 10.74
N ASP A 87 -7.81 -5.67 10.80
CA ASP A 87 -8.62 -6.12 9.66
C ASP A 87 -9.51 -5.05 9.01
N GLY A 88 -9.37 -3.79 9.40
CA GLY A 88 -10.15 -2.69 8.85
C GLY A 88 -9.95 -1.40 9.62
N VAL A 89 -10.82 -0.43 9.38
CA VAL A 89 -10.88 0.86 10.08
C VAL A 89 -12.00 0.80 11.12
N TYR A 90 -11.71 1.27 12.32
CA TYR A 90 -12.63 1.27 13.45
C TYR A 90 -12.85 2.70 13.94
N ASP A 91 -13.99 2.91 14.64
CA ASP A 91 -14.31 4.19 15.30
C ASP A 91 -13.46 4.47 16.56
N ASP A 92 -12.83 3.42 17.12
CA ASP A 92 -11.86 3.49 18.22
C ASP A 92 -10.87 2.33 18.10
N ASP A 93 -9.83 2.29 18.93
CA ASP A 93 -8.83 1.21 18.91
C ASP A 93 -9.44 -0.11 19.46
N PRO A 94 -9.67 -1.13 18.62
CA PRO A 94 -10.27 -2.39 19.05
C PRO A 94 -9.42 -3.18 20.05
N ARG A 95 -8.13 -2.86 20.18
CA ARG A 95 -7.23 -3.50 21.16
C ARG A 95 -7.46 -3.01 22.57
N THR A 96 -7.93 -1.78 22.72
CA THR A 96 -8.19 -1.11 24.00
C THR A 96 -9.69 -0.99 24.28
N ASN A 97 -10.52 -0.90 23.27
CA ASN A 97 -11.96 -0.83 23.35
C ASN A 97 -12.65 -1.99 22.61
N PRO A 98 -13.06 -3.06 23.34
CA PRO A 98 -13.77 -4.19 22.72
C PRO A 98 -15.12 -3.84 22.10
N ALA A 99 -15.67 -2.65 22.37
CA ALA A 99 -16.93 -2.16 21.79
C ALA A 99 -16.71 -1.35 20.51
N ALA A 100 -15.45 -1.16 20.07
CA ALA A 100 -15.11 -0.47 18.84
C ALA A 100 -15.80 -1.15 17.63
N LYS A 101 -16.37 -0.32 16.76
CA LYS A 101 -17.11 -0.79 15.58
C LYS A 101 -16.29 -0.60 14.32
N LYS A 102 -16.18 -1.66 13.54
CA LYS A 102 -15.53 -1.61 12.23
C LYS A 102 -16.45 -0.94 11.21
N TYR A 103 -15.90 -0.08 10.39
CA TYR A 103 -16.55 0.46 9.21
C TYR A 103 -16.46 -0.52 8.05
N ASP A 104 -17.55 -0.74 7.33
CA ASP A 104 -17.52 -1.40 6.02
C ASP A 104 -17.00 -0.42 4.95
N GLU A 105 -17.43 0.83 5.06
CA GLU A 105 -17.01 1.94 4.21
C GLU A 105 -16.92 3.23 5.03
N VAL A 106 -15.94 4.07 4.74
CA VAL A 106 -15.72 5.37 5.39
C VAL A 106 -15.11 6.35 4.40
N SER A 107 -15.53 7.62 4.43
CA SER A 107 -14.91 8.63 3.58
C SER A 107 -13.54 9.06 4.12
N ILE A 108 -12.62 9.44 3.22
CA ILE A 108 -11.32 9.98 3.61
C ILE A 108 -11.46 11.27 4.42
N HIS A 109 -12.52 12.05 4.22
CA HIS A 109 -12.82 13.24 5.01
C HIS A 109 -13.09 12.88 6.46
N GLU A 110 -13.94 11.86 6.70
CA GLU A 110 -14.22 11.37 8.05
C GLU A 110 -13.00 10.76 8.72
N VAL A 111 -12.15 10.03 7.96
CA VAL A 111 -10.85 9.52 8.43
C VAL A 111 -9.98 10.66 8.95
N ILE A 112 -9.89 11.77 8.22
CA ILE A 112 -9.09 12.93 8.59
C ILE A 112 -9.71 13.67 9.79
N GLU A 113 -11.02 13.96 9.75
CA GLU A 113 -11.72 14.69 10.82
C GLU A 113 -11.67 13.97 12.17
N LYS A 114 -11.90 12.66 12.14
CA LYS A 114 -11.90 11.83 13.35
C LYS A 114 -10.52 11.27 13.71
N ASN A 115 -9.49 11.60 12.92
CA ASN A 115 -8.13 11.07 13.09
C ASN A 115 -8.10 9.54 13.21
N LEU A 116 -8.85 8.84 12.36
CA LEU A 116 -8.90 7.37 12.35
C LEU A 116 -7.57 6.79 11.88
N GLN A 117 -7.20 5.66 12.48
CA GLN A 117 -5.89 5.01 12.24
C GLN A 117 -5.90 4.17 10.96
N VAL A 118 -5.71 4.80 9.81
CA VAL A 118 -5.58 4.13 8.49
C VAL A 118 -4.14 4.19 8.00
N VAL A 119 -3.70 5.39 7.69
CA VAL A 119 -2.35 5.79 7.29
C VAL A 119 -2.02 7.10 8.02
N ASP A 120 -0.79 7.59 7.93
CA ASP A 120 -0.48 8.89 8.54
C ASP A 120 -1.22 10.05 7.85
N MET A 121 -1.27 11.18 8.54
CA MET A 121 -2.02 12.37 8.10
C MET A 121 -1.55 12.88 6.73
N THR A 122 -0.24 12.86 6.46
CA THR A 122 0.32 13.30 5.17
C THR A 122 -0.17 12.40 4.04
N ALA A 123 -0.16 11.09 4.23
CA ALA A 123 -0.68 10.11 3.28
C ALA A 123 -2.19 10.28 3.07
N SER A 124 -2.96 10.53 4.14
CA SER A 124 -4.41 10.76 4.07
C SER A 124 -4.76 11.98 3.24
N ILE A 125 -4.06 13.10 3.47
CA ILE A 125 -4.26 14.35 2.71
C ILE A 125 -3.86 14.15 1.24
N LEU A 126 -2.73 13.50 0.98
CA LEU A 126 -2.27 13.23 -0.38
C LEU A 126 -3.25 12.34 -1.15
N ALA A 127 -3.80 11.31 -0.51
CA ALA A 127 -4.81 10.44 -1.10
C ALA A 127 -6.11 11.19 -1.41
N ARG A 128 -6.60 12.01 -0.48
CA ARG A 128 -7.78 12.87 -0.67
C ARG A 128 -7.62 13.79 -1.86
N ASP A 129 -6.53 14.56 -1.90
CA ASP A 129 -6.32 15.60 -2.91
C ASP A 129 -6.14 15.01 -4.32
N ASN A 130 -5.68 13.76 -4.43
CA ASN A 130 -5.52 13.05 -5.69
C ASN A 130 -6.60 11.98 -5.95
N LYS A 131 -7.64 11.94 -5.13
CA LYS A 131 -8.78 11.01 -5.27
C LYS A 131 -8.35 9.54 -5.36
N MET A 132 -7.39 9.13 -4.52
CA MET A 132 -6.84 7.78 -4.48
C MET A 132 -7.57 6.95 -3.42
N PRO A 133 -8.44 5.99 -3.79
CA PRO A 133 -9.15 5.15 -2.84
C PRO A 133 -8.21 4.13 -2.22
N MET A 134 -8.54 3.73 -0.98
CA MET A 134 -7.76 2.73 -0.24
C MET A 134 -8.68 1.67 0.35
N TRP A 135 -8.30 0.40 0.27
CA TRP A 135 -9.02 -0.70 0.90
C TRP A 135 -8.12 -1.32 1.97
N VAL A 136 -8.61 -1.32 3.22
CA VAL A 136 -7.86 -1.81 4.39
C VAL A 136 -8.38 -3.17 4.79
N PHE A 137 -7.49 -4.16 4.94
CA PHE A 137 -7.86 -5.53 5.31
C PHE A 137 -6.79 -6.20 6.16
N GLY A 138 -7.18 -7.29 6.85
CA GLY A 138 -6.29 -8.04 7.74
C GLY A 138 -5.25 -8.85 6.97
N LEU A 139 -3.96 -8.65 7.26
CA LEU A 139 -2.88 -9.43 6.67
C LEU A 139 -2.86 -10.88 7.17
N ASN A 140 -3.24 -11.09 8.45
CA ASN A 140 -3.11 -12.38 9.14
C ASN A 140 -4.29 -13.34 8.92
N GLU A 141 -5.33 -12.91 8.22
CA GLU A 141 -6.44 -13.77 7.85
C GLU A 141 -6.02 -14.73 6.73
N GLU A 142 -6.51 -15.95 6.79
CA GLU A 142 -6.18 -16.98 5.81
C GLU A 142 -6.61 -16.54 4.40
N ASN A 143 -5.67 -16.59 3.46
CA ASN A 143 -5.88 -16.19 2.06
C ASN A 143 -6.36 -14.73 1.86
N SER A 144 -6.19 -13.84 2.85
CA SER A 144 -6.72 -12.47 2.81
C SER A 144 -6.32 -11.68 1.55
N ILE A 145 -5.06 -11.75 1.15
CA ILE A 145 -4.56 -11.07 -0.06
C ILE A 145 -5.24 -11.65 -1.31
N VAL A 146 -5.29 -12.97 -1.43
CA VAL A 146 -5.91 -13.65 -2.58
C VAL A 146 -7.41 -13.34 -2.66
N ASN A 147 -8.09 -13.40 -1.52
CA ASN A 147 -9.52 -13.08 -1.42
C ASN A 147 -9.79 -11.64 -1.81
N THR A 148 -9.00 -10.69 -1.30
CA THR A 148 -9.14 -9.26 -1.64
C THR A 148 -8.94 -9.02 -3.15
N VAL A 149 -7.91 -9.59 -3.75
CA VAL A 149 -7.66 -9.46 -5.21
C VAL A 149 -8.76 -10.10 -6.04
N LYS A 150 -9.39 -11.17 -5.57
CA LYS A 150 -10.53 -11.84 -6.23
C LYS A 150 -11.88 -11.14 -6.00
N GLY A 151 -11.91 -10.06 -5.23
CA GLY A 151 -13.14 -9.30 -4.92
C GLY A 151 -13.91 -9.82 -3.71
N ASN A 152 -13.43 -10.84 -3.00
CA ASN A 152 -14.00 -11.34 -1.74
C ASN A 152 -13.42 -10.55 -0.55
N PHE A 153 -13.73 -9.28 -0.50
CA PHE A 153 -13.15 -8.33 0.43
C PHE A 153 -13.94 -8.26 1.75
N SER A 154 -13.24 -8.36 2.88
CA SER A 154 -13.82 -8.36 4.24
C SER A 154 -13.43 -7.15 5.10
N GLY A 155 -12.64 -6.22 4.56
CA GLY A 155 -12.11 -5.07 5.28
C GLY A 155 -12.95 -3.81 5.16
N THR A 156 -12.31 -2.65 5.26
CA THR A 156 -12.93 -1.33 5.13
C THR A 156 -12.53 -0.64 3.83
N LYS A 157 -13.48 -0.14 3.06
CA LYS A 157 -13.24 0.72 1.91
C LYS A 157 -13.14 2.18 2.37
N VAL A 158 -12.00 2.83 2.10
CA VAL A 158 -11.83 4.26 2.29
C VAL A 158 -12.06 4.94 0.95
N THR A 159 -13.18 5.68 0.85
CA THR A 159 -13.62 6.35 -0.37
C THR A 159 -13.16 7.81 -0.40
N VAL A 160 -13.04 8.42 -1.58
CA VAL A 160 -12.53 9.78 -1.81
C VAL A 160 -13.53 10.64 -2.58
#